data_6dcace7a5162345268ce8ae13815b1e8
#
_entry.id   6dcace7a5162345268ce8ae13815b1e8
#
_cell.length_a   1.000
_cell.length_b   1.000
_cell.length_c   1.000
_cell.angle_alpha   90.00
_cell.angle_beta   90.00
_cell.angle_gamma   90.00
#
_symmetry.space_group_name_H-M   'P 1'
#
loop_
_entity.id
_entity.type
_entity.pdbx_description
1 polymer ?
#
loop_
_entity_poly.entity_id
_entity_poly.type
_entity_poly.pdbx_seq_one_letter_code
_entity_poly.pdbx_strand_id
1 'polypeptide(L)'
;MTSQKENTLNSFCFTDFEDRFHARLAAVIPRFFATAEETKLTGTSARYQCRMKVEYQKDLMGLLEEGMLLAVKNFKHAGQGEKRFTLMEISRVWPEHFGLRGLSDHGYYPMQFEIIEQSEEDWQTDDKSTMMIQIDAIPINYDLILNDKCEFEFAKGFSYPVVGSSVYILNSEMINRMYNQKIAEKLGIDPSKTVDDAEADPRLGLIKMFQASKTNIPIYVDFEKLVRYHFGVFAFTGGGKSNLMSNTLRRILLHTENTRVIVFDISCEYVFLLLDLLADPKVSAKVILEHKIDSLEQFFNSVVKPREYETDERIKAGLQSIIEQGKLAYYTRPKQKVPTYSQFLDELSAQRKDSVEKPHYMNAIDKIHDAVLEYMEEHGASENQEVNEDFVKHIDGFATEAMEQFKVHEKSGLYAWATTRATILDIIKKKHENEKEEVGGLTEEKIRELLESKEKLVCVSISDPYTIKDLVVALTQDLLVRRKRKFQVKPYILLVFDEAQEFIPEMGGSIGVDKKCSRQVETLLRQGRKYGLGVCVATQRIAYLNTNALQQLHTYFVGTLPRPYDRALISDTFMIDKGILEKTLEFAPGEWLLSSYIATGIENVPIFIKADNAENEIEKYLKENGTK
;
A
#
# COMPACT_ATOMS: atom_id res chain seq x y z
N MET A 1 -20.44 -47.13 -10.92
CA MET A 1 -20.30 -45.95 -11.79
C MET A 1 -20.32 -44.62 -11.01
N THR A 2 -21.10 -44.47 -9.95
CA THR A 2 -21.12 -43.25 -9.10
C THR A 2 -19.81 -43.05 -8.30
N SER A 3 -19.27 -44.10 -7.71
CA SER A 3 -18.04 -44.03 -6.88
C SER A 3 -16.77 -43.71 -7.70
N GLN A 4 -16.64 -44.22 -8.93
CA GLN A 4 -15.51 -43.88 -9.80
C GLN A 4 -15.55 -42.40 -10.30
N LYS A 5 -16.76 -41.88 -10.57
CA LYS A 5 -16.94 -40.46 -10.92
C LYS A 5 -16.64 -39.51 -9.73
N GLU A 6 -17.02 -39.92 -8.51
CA GLU A 6 -16.70 -39.16 -7.29
C GLU A 6 -15.19 -39.10 -7.03
N ASN A 7 -14.48 -40.21 -7.22
CA ASN A 7 -13.02 -40.23 -7.06
C ASN A 7 -12.31 -39.34 -8.11
N THR A 8 -12.80 -39.32 -9.35
CA THR A 8 -12.21 -38.46 -10.41
C THR A 8 -12.47 -36.97 -10.16
N LEU A 9 -13.65 -36.61 -9.64
CA LEU A 9 -13.95 -35.22 -9.25
C LEU A 9 -13.10 -34.77 -8.05
N ASN A 10 -12.94 -35.67 -7.08
CA ASN A 10 -12.16 -35.37 -5.89
C ASN A 10 -10.67 -35.15 -6.22
N SER A 11 -10.07 -35.99 -7.04
CA SER A 11 -8.65 -35.85 -7.43
C SER A 11 -8.37 -34.63 -8.31
N PHE A 12 -9.37 -34.08 -9.02
CA PHE A 12 -9.22 -32.88 -9.85
C PHE A 12 -9.09 -31.59 -9.03
N CYS A 13 -9.86 -31.45 -7.94
CA CYS A 13 -9.92 -30.21 -7.18
C CYS A 13 -9.21 -30.27 -5.83
N PHE A 14 -9.05 -31.46 -5.28
CA PHE A 14 -8.60 -31.65 -3.92
C PHE A 14 -7.34 -32.51 -3.84
N THR A 15 -6.59 -32.31 -2.78
CA THR A 15 -5.50 -33.21 -2.36
C THR A 15 -5.90 -33.90 -1.06
N ASP A 16 -5.55 -35.15 -0.95
CA ASP A 16 -5.65 -35.96 0.27
C ASP A 16 -4.28 -36.37 0.81
N PHE A 17 -3.22 -35.80 0.25
CA PHE A 17 -1.82 -36.13 0.55
C PHE A 17 -1.55 -37.66 0.48
N GLU A 18 -1.95 -38.27 -0.62
CA GLU A 18 -1.79 -39.72 -0.85
C GLU A 18 -2.61 -40.56 0.17
N ASP A 19 -3.90 -40.23 0.32
CA ASP A 19 -4.85 -40.89 1.23
C ASP A 19 -4.49 -40.72 2.72
N ARG A 20 -3.81 -39.63 3.09
CA ARG A 20 -3.46 -39.35 4.49
C ARG A 20 -4.42 -38.37 5.17
N PHE A 21 -5.24 -37.64 4.42
CA PHE A 21 -6.11 -36.59 4.97
C PHE A 21 -7.55 -37.04 5.05
N HIS A 22 -7.95 -37.58 6.21
CA HIS A 22 -9.32 -37.94 6.54
C HIS A 22 -9.88 -37.03 7.62
N ALA A 23 -10.65 -36.04 7.21
CA ALA A 23 -11.15 -34.98 8.10
C ALA A 23 -12.68 -34.87 8.07
N ARG A 24 -13.25 -34.50 9.21
CA ARG A 24 -14.66 -34.19 9.38
C ARG A 24 -14.84 -32.83 10.06
N LEU A 25 -15.86 -32.08 9.65
CA LEU A 25 -16.27 -30.89 10.35
C LEU A 25 -16.96 -31.30 11.68
N ALA A 26 -16.30 -31.03 12.80
CA ALA A 26 -16.76 -31.39 14.13
C ALA A 26 -17.72 -30.35 14.73
N ALA A 27 -17.43 -29.04 14.52
CA ALA A 27 -18.22 -27.97 15.09
C ALA A 27 -18.15 -26.69 14.27
N VAL A 28 -19.24 -25.92 14.30
CA VAL A 28 -19.29 -24.50 13.88
C VAL A 28 -19.46 -23.68 15.15
N ILE A 29 -18.47 -22.84 15.45
CA ILE A 29 -18.39 -22.08 16.70
C ILE A 29 -18.76 -20.63 16.37
N PRO A 30 -19.89 -20.10 16.86
CA PRO A 30 -20.24 -18.71 16.69
C PRO A 30 -19.19 -17.81 17.34
N ARG A 31 -18.81 -16.72 16.68
CA ARG A 31 -18.00 -15.65 17.24
C ARG A 31 -18.92 -14.48 17.55
N PHE A 32 -18.92 -14.04 18.79
CA PHE A 32 -19.62 -12.84 19.21
C PHE A 32 -18.68 -11.65 19.12
N PHE A 33 -19.14 -10.56 18.55
CA PHE A 33 -18.44 -9.31 18.60
C PHE A 33 -18.45 -8.81 20.05
N ALA A 34 -17.29 -8.38 20.57
CA ALA A 34 -17.26 -7.68 21.84
C ALA A 34 -18.15 -6.44 21.77
N THR A 35 -18.93 -6.19 22.81
CA THR A 35 -19.80 -5.02 22.90
C THR A 35 -18.96 -3.74 22.89
N ALA A 36 -19.48 -2.67 22.27
CA ALA A 36 -18.78 -1.41 21.98
C ALA A 36 -18.20 -0.66 23.21
N GLU A 37 -18.43 -1.16 24.43
CA GLU A 37 -17.93 -0.55 25.68
C GLU A 37 -16.52 -1.01 26.04
N GLU A 38 -16.00 -2.11 25.51
CA GLU A 38 -14.74 -2.68 25.98
C GLU A 38 -13.49 -2.17 25.27
N THR A 39 -13.56 -1.69 24.05
CA THR A 39 -12.38 -1.10 23.36
C THR A 39 -12.77 -0.19 22.19
N LYS A 40 -12.11 0.95 22.07
CA LYS A 40 -12.26 1.88 20.93
C LYS A 40 -11.78 1.31 19.58
N LEU A 41 -11.09 0.17 19.58
CA LEU A 41 -10.60 -0.53 18.39
C LEU A 41 -10.71 -2.04 18.61
N THR A 42 -11.84 -2.60 18.23
CA THR A 42 -12.07 -4.05 18.15
C THR A 42 -12.05 -4.45 16.69
N GLY A 43 -10.96 -4.98 16.17
CA GLY A 43 -10.92 -5.44 14.79
C GLY A 43 -12.08 -6.38 14.43
N THR A 44 -12.45 -6.42 13.15
CA THR A 44 -13.51 -7.29 12.65
C THR A 44 -13.14 -8.76 12.76
N SER A 45 -14.11 -9.61 13.02
CA SER A 45 -13.96 -11.07 13.08
C SER A 45 -14.97 -11.74 12.16
N ALA A 46 -14.61 -12.90 11.61
CA ALA A 46 -15.57 -13.76 10.93
C ALA A 46 -16.72 -14.13 11.87
N ARG A 47 -17.94 -14.29 11.33
CA ARG A 47 -19.15 -14.60 12.13
C ARG A 47 -19.06 -15.93 12.85
N TYR A 48 -18.29 -16.88 12.34
CA TYR A 48 -18.05 -18.18 12.94
C TYR A 48 -16.67 -18.71 12.59
N GLN A 49 -16.22 -19.64 13.38
CA GLN A 49 -15.01 -20.44 13.15
C GLN A 49 -15.44 -21.90 13.06
N CYS A 50 -14.79 -22.66 12.24
CA CYS A 50 -15.03 -24.09 12.09
C CYS A 50 -13.92 -24.90 12.74
N ARG A 51 -14.29 -25.95 13.42
CA ARG A 51 -13.37 -26.91 14.01
C ARG A 51 -13.49 -28.24 13.32
N MET A 52 -12.38 -28.74 12.81
CA MET A 52 -12.28 -30.02 12.16
C MET A 52 -11.48 -30.98 13.03
N LYS A 53 -11.85 -32.24 12.94
CA LYS A 53 -11.09 -33.36 13.49
C LYS A 53 -10.58 -34.20 12.34
N VAL A 54 -9.27 -34.46 12.37
CA VAL A 54 -8.56 -35.23 11.35
C VAL A 54 -7.98 -36.46 11.99
N GLU A 55 -8.15 -37.63 11.36
CA GLU A 55 -7.50 -38.85 11.79
C GLU A 55 -5.97 -38.64 11.75
N TYR A 56 -5.30 -39.03 12.83
CA TYR A 56 -3.84 -38.95 12.85
C TYR A 56 -3.24 -39.93 11.83
N GLN A 57 -2.31 -39.46 11.08
CA GLN A 57 -1.41 -40.25 10.26
C GLN A 57 -0.01 -39.68 10.36
N LYS A 58 0.97 -40.58 10.40
CA LYS A 58 2.38 -40.21 10.45
C LYS A 58 2.71 -39.25 9.30
N ASP A 59 3.52 -38.29 9.56
CA ASP A 59 3.98 -37.24 8.63
C ASP A 59 2.91 -36.24 8.17
N LEU A 60 1.62 -36.47 8.43
CA LEU A 60 0.54 -35.55 8.02
C LEU A 60 0.69 -34.17 8.69
N MET A 61 1.12 -34.11 9.95
CA MET A 61 1.39 -32.85 10.65
C MET A 61 2.43 -31.98 9.93
N GLY A 62 3.43 -32.61 9.31
CA GLY A 62 4.45 -31.90 8.54
C GLY A 62 3.99 -31.40 7.16
N LEU A 63 2.84 -31.88 6.68
CA LEU A 63 2.26 -31.48 5.39
C LEU A 63 1.15 -30.43 5.54
N LEU A 64 0.54 -30.34 6.73
CA LEU A 64 -0.52 -29.36 7.01
C LEU A 64 0.09 -28.01 7.34
N GLU A 65 -0.31 -27.00 6.61
CA GLU A 65 0.17 -25.63 6.78
C GLU A 65 -1.00 -24.68 7.05
N GLU A 66 -0.78 -23.75 7.94
CA GLU A 66 -1.70 -22.63 8.12
C GLU A 66 -1.76 -21.78 6.84
N GLY A 67 -2.97 -21.29 6.51
CA GLY A 67 -3.22 -20.60 5.24
C GLY A 67 -3.71 -21.52 4.12
N MET A 68 -3.59 -22.85 4.23
CA MET A 68 -4.21 -23.77 3.26
C MET A 68 -5.72 -23.60 3.23
N LEU A 69 -6.32 -23.83 2.06
CA LEU A 69 -7.76 -23.70 1.86
C LEU A 69 -8.48 -25.04 1.97
N LEU A 70 -9.50 -25.06 2.79
CA LEU A 70 -10.41 -26.18 3.00
C LEU A 70 -11.75 -25.95 2.31
N ALA A 71 -12.36 -27.03 1.84
CA ALA A 71 -13.69 -27.06 1.24
C ALA A 71 -14.61 -28.00 2.01
N VAL A 72 -15.76 -27.51 2.45
CA VAL A 72 -16.76 -28.30 3.19
C VAL A 72 -18.13 -28.11 2.57
N LYS A 73 -18.85 -29.19 2.32
CA LYS A 73 -20.22 -29.14 1.77
C LYS A 73 -21.10 -28.20 2.59
N ASN A 74 -21.87 -27.35 1.91
CA ASN A 74 -22.76 -26.40 2.57
C ASN A 74 -24.25 -26.67 2.34
N PHE A 75 -25.11 -25.90 3.04
CA PHE A 75 -26.56 -26.04 2.98
C PHE A 75 -27.20 -25.31 1.78
N LYS A 76 -26.45 -24.52 1.00
CA LYS A 76 -27.03 -23.84 -0.15
C LYS A 76 -27.40 -24.86 -1.23
N HIS A 77 -28.57 -24.67 -1.84
CA HIS A 77 -28.97 -25.44 -3.01
C HIS A 77 -28.00 -25.18 -4.17
N ALA A 78 -27.48 -26.26 -4.71
CA ALA A 78 -26.81 -26.29 -5.99
C ALA A 78 -27.82 -26.74 -7.07
N GLY A 79 -27.57 -26.45 -8.33
CA GLY A 79 -28.35 -26.94 -9.47
C GLY A 79 -28.33 -28.47 -9.55
N GLN A 80 -29.15 -29.04 -10.43
CA GLN A 80 -29.12 -30.52 -10.63
C GLN A 80 -27.73 -30.94 -11.14
N GLY A 81 -27.09 -31.87 -10.39
CA GLY A 81 -25.71 -32.31 -10.72
C GLY A 81 -24.59 -31.40 -10.24
N GLU A 82 -24.91 -30.40 -9.44
CA GLU A 82 -23.88 -29.49 -8.84
C GLU A 82 -23.66 -29.81 -7.37
N LYS A 83 -22.39 -29.71 -6.93
CA LYS A 83 -21.99 -29.78 -5.52
C LYS A 83 -21.47 -28.39 -5.12
N ARG A 84 -21.82 -27.95 -3.92
CA ARG A 84 -21.39 -26.62 -3.42
C ARG A 84 -20.70 -26.75 -2.07
N PHE A 85 -19.55 -26.10 -1.97
CA PHE A 85 -18.66 -26.16 -0.81
C PHE A 85 -18.38 -24.76 -0.29
N THR A 86 -18.43 -24.56 1.02
CA THR A 86 -17.90 -23.37 1.68
C THR A 86 -16.40 -23.48 1.75
N LEU A 87 -15.70 -22.42 1.32
CA LEU A 87 -14.24 -22.32 1.41
C LEU A 87 -13.82 -21.65 2.72
N MET A 88 -12.77 -22.19 3.32
CA MET A 88 -12.21 -21.75 4.61
C MET A 88 -10.70 -21.77 4.56
N GLU A 89 -10.07 -20.91 5.31
CA GLU A 89 -8.62 -20.87 5.50
C GLU A 89 -8.25 -21.49 6.84
N ILE A 90 -7.23 -22.35 6.86
CA ILE A 90 -6.69 -22.92 8.09
C ILE A 90 -6.04 -21.80 8.91
N SER A 91 -6.59 -21.57 10.09
CA SER A 91 -6.07 -20.57 11.02
C SER A 91 -5.11 -21.15 12.06
N ARG A 92 -5.29 -22.41 12.40
CA ARG A 92 -4.47 -23.10 13.40
C ARG A 92 -4.54 -24.61 13.21
N VAL A 93 -3.40 -25.29 13.41
CA VAL A 93 -3.28 -26.75 13.41
C VAL A 93 -2.55 -27.19 14.68
N TRP A 94 -3.07 -28.20 15.38
CA TRP A 94 -2.36 -28.79 16.53
C TRP A 94 -2.69 -30.26 16.73
N PRO A 95 -1.74 -31.07 17.24
CA PRO A 95 -1.97 -32.44 17.62
C PRO A 95 -2.75 -32.49 18.94
N GLU A 96 -3.58 -33.47 19.09
CA GLU A 96 -4.35 -33.74 20.30
C GLU A 96 -4.22 -35.21 20.67
N HIS A 97 -3.74 -35.49 21.88
CA HIS A 97 -3.66 -36.83 22.41
C HIS A 97 -4.74 -37.04 23.48
N PHE A 98 -5.51 -38.13 23.37
CA PHE A 98 -6.65 -38.35 24.25
C PHE A 98 -6.24 -38.49 25.73
N GLY A 99 -5.14 -39.22 26.01
CA GLY A 99 -4.61 -39.41 27.34
C GLY A 99 -4.11 -38.15 28.03
N LEU A 100 -3.70 -37.11 27.21
CA LEU A 100 -3.26 -35.83 27.74
C LEU A 100 -4.43 -34.86 27.99
N ARG A 101 -5.61 -35.18 27.50
CA ARG A 101 -6.84 -34.39 27.68
C ARG A 101 -7.25 -34.40 29.14
N GLY A 102 -7.24 -33.26 29.79
CA GLY A 102 -7.69 -33.14 31.18
C GLY A 102 -6.61 -33.44 32.22
N LEU A 103 -5.34 -33.61 31.83
CA LEU A 103 -4.26 -33.51 32.78
C LEU A 103 -4.31 -32.11 33.40
N SER A 104 -4.76 -32.06 34.68
CA SER A 104 -4.80 -30.80 35.43
C SER A 104 -3.55 -30.66 36.28
N ASP A 105 -3.16 -29.42 36.59
CA ASP A 105 -2.01 -29.10 37.47
C ASP A 105 -2.14 -29.71 38.88
N HIS A 106 -3.28 -30.31 39.24
CA HIS A 106 -3.56 -30.91 40.52
C HIS A 106 -3.54 -32.46 40.53
N GLY A 107 -3.12 -33.09 39.40
CA GLY A 107 -2.99 -34.52 39.32
C GLY A 107 -1.76 -35.10 40.02
N TYR A 108 -1.74 -36.44 40.17
CA TYR A 108 -0.62 -37.14 40.74
C TYR A 108 0.60 -37.10 39.81
N TYR A 109 1.62 -36.39 40.13
CA TYR A 109 2.78 -36.10 39.30
C TYR A 109 3.43 -37.33 38.61
N PRO A 110 3.69 -38.47 39.33
CA PRO A 110 4.27 -39.65 38.69
C PRO A 110 3.43 -40.22 37.58
N MET A 111 2.12 -40.37 37.79
CA MET A 111 1.18 -40.91 36.76
C MET A 111 1.04 -40.01 35.55
N GLN A 112 1.11 -38.69 35.75
CA GLN A 112 1.06 -37.76 34.63
C GLN A 112 2.29 -37.87 33.75
N PHE A 113 3.47 -38.04 34.35
CA PHE A 113 4.71 -38.20 33.62
C PHE A 113 4.72 -39.48 32.77
N GLU A 114 4.27 -40.60 33.32
CA GLU A 114 4.12 -41.88 32.59
C GLU A 114 3.17 -41.74 31.40
N ILE A 115 2.05 -41.01 31.53
CA ILE A 115 1.11 -40.76 30.42
C ILE A 115 1.77 -39.89 29.35
N ILE A 116 2.58 -38.90 29.72
CA ILE A 116 3.32 -38.05 28.78
C ILE A 116 4.36 -38.87 28.03
N GLU A 117 5.13 -39.73 28.73
CA GLU A 117 6.11 -40.61 28.07
C GLU A 117 5.42 -41.61 27.13
N GLN A 118 4.34 -42.24 27.57
CA GLN A 118 3.57 -43.15 26.71
C GLN A 118 3.02 -42.44 25.46
N SER A 119 2.64 -41.18 25.58
CA SER A 119 2.15 -40.41 24.42
C SER A 119 3.20 -40.23 23.33
N GLU A 120 4.48 -40.13 23.69
CA GLU A 120 5.58 -40.06 22.72
C GLU A 120 5.70 -41.34 21.88
N GLU A 121 5.56 -42.51 22.54
CA GLU A 121 5.57 -43.80 21.84
C GLU A 121 4.37 -43.93 20.89
N ASP A 122 3.19 -43.45 21.33
CA ASP A 122 1.98 -43.45 20.50
C ASP A 122 2.17 -42.64 19.22
N TRP A 123 2.82 -41.45 19.28
CA TRP A 123 3.13 -40.66 18.11
C TRP A 123 4.09 -41.37 17.13
N GLN A 124 5.01 -42.20 17.65
CA GLN A 124 5.95 -42.93 16.82
C GLN A 124 5.34 -44.20 16.20
N THR A 125 4.42 -44.85 16.88
CA THR A 125 3.76 -46.07 16.45
C THR A 125 2.52 -45.89 15.57
N ASP A 126 2.12 -44.63 15.32
CA ASP A 126 0.93 -44.30 14.52
C ASP A 126 -0.37 -44.88 15.10
N ASP A 127 -0.51 -44.87 16.44
CA ASP A 127 -1.71 -45.37 17.11
C ASP A 127 -2.89 -44.41 16.96
N LYS A 128 -3.71 -44.66 15.96
CA LYS A 128 -4.91 -43.88 15.62
C LYS A 128 -5.99 -43.86 16.70
N SER A 129 -5.91 -44.75 17.71
CA SER A 129 -6.93 -44.83 18.75
C SER A 129 -6.84 -43.76 19.81
N THR A 130 -5.63 -43.23 20.03
CA THR A 130 -5.33 -42.24 21.09
C THR A 130 -5.10 -40.83 20.58
N MET A 131 -4.89 -40.64 19.28
CA MET A 131 -4.45 -39.40 18.70
C MET A 131 -5.37 -38.87 17.61
N MET A 132 -5.41 -37.55 17.47
CA MET A 132 -6.04 -36.87 16.35
C MET A 132 -5.37 -35.54 16.08
N ILE A 133 -5.59 -34.97 14.90
CA ILE A 133 -5.18 -33.61 14.57
C ILE A 133 -6.44 -32.74 14.62
N GLN A 134 -6.32 -31.60 15.26
CA GLN A 134 -7.37 -30.60 15.28
C GLN A 134 -6.98 -29.41 14.40
N ILE A 135 -7.95 -28.97 13.57
CA ILE A 135 -7.81 -27.80 12.73
C ILE A 135 -8.90 -26.81 13.07
N ASP A 136 -8.55 -25.57 13.33
CA ASP A 136 -9.47 -24.45 13.32
C ASP A 136 -9.34 -23.69 12.00
N ALA A 137 -10.46 -23.38 11.35
CA ALA A 137 -10.49 -22.69 10.08
C ALA A 137 -11.53 -21.56 10.06
N ILE A 138 -11.25 -20.54 9.26
CA ILE A 138 -12.06 -19.32 9.15
C ILE A 138 -12.63 -19.24 7.72
N PRO A 139 -13.94 -18.99 7.55
CA PRO A 139 -14.53 -18.86 6.22
C PRO A 139 -14.00 -17.63 5.49
N ILE A 140 -13.66 -17.79 4.21
CA ILE A 140 -13.18 -16.72 3.34
C ILE A 140 -14.30 -16.03 2.53
N ASN A 141 -15.56 -16.35 2.81
CA ASN A 141 -16.74 -15.80 2.13
C ASN A 141 -16.82 -16.12 0.63
N TYR A 142 -16.30 -17.28 0.24
CA TYR A 142 -16.45 -17.86 -1.09
C TYR A 142 -16.94 -19.30 -1.00
N ASP A 143 -17.73 -19.67 -2.00
CA ASP A 143 -18.15 -21.05 -2.24
C ASP A 143 -17.48 -21.56 -3.52
N LEU A 144 -17.07 -22.83 -3.51
CA LEU A 144 -16.71 -23.57 -4.71
C LEU A 144 -17.94 -24.34 -5.19
N ILE A 145 -18.32 -24.12 -6.44
CA ILE A 145 -19.41 -24.83 -7.11
C ILE A 145 -18.79 -25.76 -8.14
N LEU A 146 -19.09 -27.04 -8.07
CA LEU A 146 -18.58 -28.06 -8.97
C LEU A 146 -19.75 -28.76 -9.68
N ASN A 147 -19.67 -28.94 -10.99
CA ASN A 147 -20.61 -29.74 -11.73
C ASN A 147 -20.05 -31.13 -12.10
N ASP A 148 -20.91 -32.03 -12.57
CA ASP A 148 -20.54 -33.38 -12.96
C ASP A 148 -19.57 -33.48 -14.14
N LYS A 149 -19.33 -32.36 -14.86
CA LYS A 149 -18.38 -32.25 -15.98
C LYS A 149 -17.00 -31.73 -15.56
N CYS A 150 -16.71 -31.62 -14.25
CA CYS A 150 -15.50 -31.00 -13.72
C CYS A 150 -15.35 -29.50 -14.04
N GLU A 151 -16.45 -28.83 -14.42
CA GLU A 151 -16.43 -27.36 -14.48
C GLU A 151 -16.64 -26.81 -13.07
N PHE A 152 -15.98 -25.71 -12.76
CA PHE A 152 -16.01 -25.10 -11.44
C PHE A 152 -16.20 -23.60 -11.52
N GLU A 153 -16.79 -23.05 -10.46
CA GLU A 153 -16.97 -21.61 -10.26
C GLU A 153 -16.70 -21.23 -8.81
N PHE A 154 -16.04 -20.11 -8.60
CA PHE A 154 -15.86 -19.49 -7.28
C PHE A 154 -16.89 -18.37 -7.12
N ALA A 155 -17.92 -18.63 -6.32
CA ALA A 155 -19.02 -17.69 -6.07
C ALA A 155 -18.83 -16.97 -4.73
N LYS A 156 -18.78 -15.62 -4.77
CA LYS A 156 -18.72 -14.81 -3.55
C LYS A 156 -20.03 -14.91 -2.78
N GLY A 157 -19.94 -15.13 -1.50
CA GLY A 157 -21.10 -15.16 -0.62
C GLY A 157 -20.83 -15.84 0.71
N PHE A 158 -21.78 -15.67 1.60
CA PHE A 158 -21.76 -16.28 2.92
C PHE A 158 -22.60 -17.55 2.92
N SER A 159 -22.03 -18.65 3.39
CA SER A 159 -22.72 -19.94 3.51
C SER A 159 -22.34 -20.64 4.81
N TYR A 160 -23.19 -21.52 5.27
CA TYR A 160 -22.93 -22.39 6.43
C TYR A 160 -22.58 -23.80 5.96
N PRO A 161 -21.45 -24.36 6.46
CA PRO A 161 -21.09 -25.74 6.16
C PRO A 161 -21.96 -26.73 6.90
N VAL A 162 -22.09 -27.95 6.35
CA VAL A 162 -22.83 -29.05 6.96
C VAL A 162 -21.93 -29.75 7.98
N VAL A 163 -22.29 -29.68 9.26
CA VAL A 163 -21.57 -30.38 10.34
C VAL A 163 -21.60 -31.91 10.12
N GLY A 164 -20.48 -32.57 10.37
CA GLY A 164 -20.28 -34.00 10.11
C GLY A 164 -19.83 -34.34 8.69
N SER A 165 -19.87 -33.37 7.75
CA SER A 165 -19.40 -33.59 6.38
C SER A 165 -17.90 -33.79 6.31
N SER A 166 -17.46 -34.49 5.26
CA SER A 166 -16.05 -34.59 4.90
C SER A 166 -15.48 -33.22 4.59
N VAL A 167 -14.25 -33.03 4.97
CA VAL A 167 -13.44 -31.82 4.69
C VAL A 167 -12.40 -32.20 3.66
N TYR A 168 -12.20 -31.33 2.68
CA TYR A 168 -11.24 -31.51 1.59
C TYR A 168 -10.24 -30.35 1.59
N ILE A 169 -9.01 -30.59 1.18
CA ILE A 169 -8.00 -29.54 0.96
C ILE A 169 -7.96 -29.22 -0.54
N LEU A 170 -8.06 -27.94 -0.91
CA LEU A 170 -7.83 -27.54 -2.30
C LEU A 170 -6.40 -27.85 -2.72
N ASN A 171 -6.22 -28.47 -3.90
CA ASN A 171 -4.90 -28.74 -4.42
C ASN A 171 -4.23 -27.45 -4.99
N SER A 172 -2.95 -27.51 -5.25
CA SER A 172 -2.16 -26.38 -5.74
C SER A 172 -2.67 -25.82 -7.08
N GLU A 173 -3.18 -26.68 -7.96
CA GLU A 173 -3.74 -26.24 -9.25
C GLU A 173 -5.01 -25.41 -9.06
N MET A 174 -5.91 -25.85 -8.19
CA MET A 174 -7.13 -25.07 -7.87
C MET A 174 -6.82 -23.77 -7.16
N ILE A 175 -5.82 -23.74 -6.28
CA ILE A 175 -5.32 -22.51 -5.66
C ILE A 175 -4.79 -21.56 -6.73
N ASN A 176 -3.96 -22.07 -7.65
CA ASN A 176 -3.43 -21.24 -8.76
C ASN A 176 -4.56 -20.69 -9.62
N ARG A 177 -5.52 -21.49 -10.01
CA ARG A 177 -6.69 -21.02 -10.79
C ARG A 177 -7.52 -20.01 -10.02
N MET A 178 -7.77 -20.26 -8.74
CA MET A 178 -8.54 -19.38 -7.88
C MET A 178 -7.95 -17.96 -7.81
N TYR A 179 -6.66 -17.86 -7.58
CA TYR A 179 -6.01 -16.57 -7.39
C TYR A 179 -5.55 -15.91 -8.70
N ASN A 180 -5.14 -16.70 -9.69
CA ASN A 180 -4.40 -16.19 -10.83
C ASN A 180 -5.15 -16.23 -12.17
N GLN A 181 -6.12 -17.13 -12.37
CA GLN A 181 -6.71 -17.35 -13.70
C GLN A 181 -7.19 -16.06 -14.37
N LYS A 182 -8.02 -15.26 -13.68
CA LYS A 182 -8.56 -13.99 -14.24
C LYS A 182 -7.47 -12.96 -14.55
N ILE A 183 -6.40 -12.95 -13.77
CA ILE A 183 -5.29 -12.01 -13.95
C ILE A 183 -4.40 -12.48 -15.09
N ALA A 184 -4.09 -13.77 -15.14
CA ALA A 184 -3.29 -14.38 -16.20
C ALA A 184 -3.96 -14.24 -17.58
N GLU A 185 -5.27 -14.47 -17.67
CA GLU A 185 -6.05 -14.23 -18.89
C GLU A 185 -5.93 -12.76 -19.37
N LYS A 186 -6.04 -11.80 -18.44
CA LYS A 186 -5.87 -10.37 -18.74
C LYS A 186 -4.46 -10.03 -19.21
N LEU A 187 -3.43 -10.64 -18.60
CA LEU A 187 -2.02 -10.42 -18.94
C LEU A 187 -1.58 -11.23 -20.17
N GLY A 188 -2.41 -12.12 -20.68
CA GLY A 188 -2.08 -13.01 -21.80
C GLY A 188 -1.05 -14.09 -21.45
N ILE A 189 -1.01 -14.52 -20.19
CA ILE A 189 -0.05 -15.47 -19.64
C ILE A 189 -0.75 -16.80 -19.37
N ASP A 190 -0.04 -17.89 -19.61
CA ASP A 190 -0.44 -19.21 -19.18
C ASP A 190 0.14 -19.50 -17.77
N PRO A 191 -0.68 -19.47 -16.72
CA PRO A 191 -0.19 -19.65 -15.35
C PRO A 191 0.40 -21.03 -15.06
N SER A 192 0.24 -21.98 -16.00
CA SER A 192 0.83 -23.32 -15.90
C SER A 192 2.26 -23.40 -16.43
N LYS A 193 2.73 -22.38 -17.16
CA LYS A 193 4.06 -22.32 -17.73
C LYS A 193 4.99 -21.46 -16.91
N THR A 194 6.20 -21.95 -16.69
CA THR A 194 7.30 -21.15 -16.16
C THR A 194 7.72 -20.13 -17.22
N VAL A 195 7.80 -18.86 -16.85
CA VAL A 195 8.35 -17.83 -17.73
C VAL A 195 9.86 -17.83 -17.50
N ASP A 196 10.62 -18.25 -18.52
CA ASP A 196 12.09 -18.39 -18.44
C ASP A 196 12.80 -17.02 -18.38
N ASP A 197 12.17 -15.97 -18.88
CA ASP A 197 12.70 -14.61 -18.83
C ASP A 197 12.14 -13.86 -17.61
N ALA A 198 13.03 -13.57 -16.66
CA ALA A 198 12.67 -12.88 -15.40
C ALA A 198 12.10 -11.47 -15.64
N GLU A 199 12.49 -10.78 -16.72
CA GLU A 199 11.93 -9.46 -17.07
C GLU A 199 10.52 -9.58 -17.64
N ALA A 200 10.22 -10.66 -18.34
CA ALA A 200 8.91 -10.94 -18.89
C ALA A 200 7.93 -11.54 -17.86
N ASP A 201 8.43 -12.01 -16.72
CA ASP A 201 7.61 -12.61 -15.67
C ASP A 201 6.92 -11.55 -14.79
N PRO A 202 5.60 -11.38 -14.88
CA PRO A 202 4.87 -10.38 -14.09
C PRO A 202 4.51 -10.86 -12.68
N ARG A 203 5.02 -12.01 -12.21
CA ARG A 203 4.72 -12.46 -10.86
C ARG A 203 5.27 -11.47 -9.83
N LEU A 204 4.53 -11.27 -8.75
CA LEU A 204 4.97 -10.45 -7.63
C LEU A 204 5.78 -11.26 -6.61
N GLY A 205 5.59 -12.55 -6.60
CA GLY A 205 6.23 -13.51 -5.69
C GLY A 205 5.52 -14.84 -5.73
N LEU A 206 5.62 -15.61 -4.65
CA LEU A 206 5.02 -16.94 -4.50
C LEU A 206 3.95 -16.93 -3.40
N ILE A 207 2.89 -17.69 -3.58
CA ILE A 207 1.90 -17.95 -2.52
C ILE A 207 2.55 -18.86 -1.48
N LYS A 208 2.41 -18.52 -0.21
CA LYS A 208 3.00 -19.27 0.91
C LYS A 208 2.05 -20.42 1.33
N MET A 209 1.95 -21.42 0.48
CA MET A 209 1.21 -22.68 0.70
C MET A 209 1.98 -23.83 0.06
N PHE A 210 1.82 -25.02 0.56
CA PHE A 210 2.48 -26.23 0.06
C PHE A 210 4.01 -26.17 0.05
N GLN A 211 4.60 -25.44 1.00
CA GLN A 211 6.06 -25.31 1.11
C GLN A 211 6.72 -26.66 1.47
N ALA A 212 6.08 -27.44 2.35
CA ALA A 212 6.54 -28.78 2.72
C ALA A 212 6.63 -29.71 1.51
N SER A 213 5.71 -29.60 0.54
CA SER A 213 5.74 -30.37 -0.72
C SER A 213 6.57 -29.69 -1.81
N LYS A 214 7.26 -28.56 -1.51
CA LYS A 214 8.07 -27.78 -2.45
C LYS A 214 7.32 -27.35 -3.72
N THR A 215 6.01 -27.15 -3.61
CA THR A 215 5.19 -26.67 -4.73
C THR A 215 5.18 -25.16 -4.74
N ASN A 216 5.64 -24.54 -5.83
CA ASN A 216 5.68 -23.10 -6.01
C ASN A 216 4.45 -22.63 -6.78
N ILE A 217 3.60 -21.83 -6.14
CA ILE A 217 2.43 -21.22 -6.77
C ILE A 217 2.72 -19.72 -6.94
N PRO A 218 2.82 -19.19 -8.17
CA PRO A 218 3.04 -17.76 -8.38
C PRO A 218 1.83 -16.94 -7.94
N ILE A 219 2.05 -15.67 -7.61
CA ILE A 219 0.98 -14.68 -7.41
C ILE A 219 1.10 -13.57 -8.44
N TYR A 220 0.03 -13.36 -9.19
CA TYR A 220 -0.12 -12.26 -10.14
C TYR A 220 -1.11 -11.23 -9.61
N VAL A 221 -0.86 -9.96 -9.92
CA VAL A 221 -1.74 -8.85 -9.61
C VAL A 221 -2.05 -8.02 -10.86
N ASP A 222 -3.23 -7.43 -10.90
CA ASP A 222 -3.59 -6.46 -11.93
C ASP A 222 -2.92 -5.12 -11.63
N PHE A 223 -1.74 -4.88 -12.20
CA PHE A 223 -0.94 -3.68 -11.93
C PHE A 223 -1.66 -2.38 -12.33
N GLU A 224 -2.45 -2.37 -13.39
CA GLU A 224 -3.23 -1.17 -13.73
C GLU A 224 -4.27 -0.84 -12.66
N LYS A 225 -4.97 -1.87 -12.15
CA LYS A 225 -5.92 -1.69 -11.06
C LYS A 225 -5.21 -1.33 -9.75
N LEU A 226 -4.05 -1.95 -9.46
CA LEU A 226 -3.24 -1.61 -8.31
C LEU A 226 -2.90 -0.11 -8.31
N VAL A 227 -2.42 0.41 -9.43
CA VAL A 227 -2.11 1.83 -9.61
C VAL A 227 -3.36 2.71 -9.44
N ARG A 228 -4.45 2.37 -10.09
CA ARG A 228 -5.65 3.23 -10.12
C ARG A 228 -6.41 3.31 -8.81
N TYR A 229 -6.36 2.28 -7.98
CA TYR A 229 -7.22 2.14 -6.80
C TYR A 229 -6.49 2.29 -5.47
N HIS A 230 -5.31 2.87 -5.51
CA HIS A 230 -4.46 3.12 -4.35
C HIS A 230 -4.13 1.85 -3.55
N PHE A 231 -2.91 1.78 -3.09
CA PHE A 231 -2.48 0.64 -2.28
C PHE A 231 -1.56 1.08 -1.13
N GLY A 232 -1.48 0.23 -0.11
CA GLY A 232 -0.64 0.45 1.05
C GLY A 232 0.34 -0.68 1.30
N VAL A 233 1.51 -0.35 1.84
CA VAL A 233 2.54 -1.29 2.27
C VAL A 233 2.91 -0.99 3.71
N PHE A 234 2.60 -1.91 4.60
CA PHE A 234 2.70 -1.73 6.04
C PHE A 234 3.56 -2.81 6.67
N ALA A 235 4.69 -2.45 7.25
CA ALA A 235 5.54 -3.41 7.96
C ALA A 235 6.43 -2.70 8.96
N PHE A 236 6.89 -3.43 9.95
CA PHE A 236 7.93 -2.99 10.86
C PHE A 236 9.30 -2.90 10.15
N THR A 237 10.23 -2.16 10.76
CA THR A 237 11.62 -2.02 10.27
C THR A 237 12.27 -3.39 10.08
N GLY A 238 12.88 -3.63 8.91
CA GLY A 238 13.48 -4.93 8.56
C GLY A 238 12.51 -5.96 7.99
N GLY A 239 11.19 -5.66 7.89
CA GLY A 239 10.20 -6.57 7.29
C GLY A 239 10.27 -6.69 5.77
N GLY A 240 11.16 -5.98 5.09
CA GLY A 240 11.31 -6.02 3.63
C GLY A 240 10.45 -5.01 2.86
N LYS A 241 9.98 -3.91 3.51
CA LYS A 241 9.14 -2.87 2.88
C LYS A 241 9.77 -2.33 1.59
N SER A 242 11.01 -1.86 1.64
CA SER A 242 11.72 -1.28 0.49
C SER A 242 11.94 -2.31 -0.62
N ASN A 243 12.18 -3.58 -0.28
CA ASN A 243 12.28 -4.69 -1.22
C ASN A 243 10.95 -4.95 -1.97
N LEU A 244 9.83 -5.09 -1.25
CA LEU A 244 8.51 -5.28 -1.88
C LEU A 244 8.14 -4.10 -2.76
N MET A 245 8.38 -2.88 -2.28
CA MET A 245 8.11 -1.65 -3.03
C MET A 245 8.92 -1.61 -4.33
N SER A 246 10.22 -1.83 -4.26
CA SER A 246 11.10 -1.88 -5.42
C SER A 246 10.63 -2.90 -6.47
N ASN A 247 10.31 -4.13 -6.05
CA ASN A 247 9.74 -5.15 -6.92
C ASN A 247 8.41 -4.72 -7.54
N THR A 248 7.49 -4.21 -6.73
CA THR A 248 6.19 -3.78 -7.21
C THR A 248 6.31 -2.66 -8.25
N LEU A 249 7.19 -1.69 -8.01
CA LEU A 249 7.43 -0.60 -8.94
C LEU A 249 8.06 -1.08 -10.25
N ARG A 250 9.02 -2.02 -10.20
CA ARG A 250 9.58 -2.65 -11.41
C ARG A 250 8.49 -3.32 -12.23
N ARG A 251 7.65 -4.16 -11.62
CA ARG A 251 6.57 -4.85 -12.32
C ARG A 251 5.56 -3.87 -12.92
N ILE A 252 5.20 -2.80 -12.20
CA ILE A 252 4.33 -1.74 -12.73
C ILE A 252 4.96 -1.11 -13.98
N LEU A 253 6.23 -0.73 -13.93
CA LEU A 253 6.92 -0.05 -15.04
C LEU A 253 7.12 -0.95 -16.27
N LEU A 254 7.37 -2.24 -16.05
CA LEU A 254 7.60 -3.22 -17.11
C LEU A 254 6.29 -3.71 -17.74
N HIS A 255 5.24 -3.92 -16.94
CA HIS A 255 4.00 -4.58 -17.39
C HIS A 255 2.80 -3.63 -17.54
N THR A 256 3.02 -2.31 -17.54
CA THR A 256 1.99 -1.32 -17.88
C THR A 256 2.51 -0.32 -18.90
N GLU A 257 1.71 -0.06 -19.94
CA GLU A 257 2.13 0.85 -21.02
C GLU A 257 1.93 2.33 -20.67
N ASN A 258 0.78 2.65 -20.09
CA ASN A 258 0.33 4.03 -19.88
C ASN A 258 0.45 4.49 -18.43
N THR A 259 1.38 3.91 -17.67
CA THR A 259 1.64 4.28 -16.28
C THR A 259 2.94 5.05 -16.16
N ARG A 260 2.92 6.09 -15.33
CA ARG A 260 4.06 6.87 -14.88
C ARG A 260 4.19 6.71 -13.38
N VAL A 261 5.40 6.74 -12.87
CA VAL A 261 5.66 6.60 -11.44
C VAL A 261 6.49 7.79 -10.96
N ILE A 262 6.05 8.42 -9.88
CA ILE A 262 6.87 9.36 -9.14
C ILE A 262 7.03 8.84 -7.70
N VAL A 263 8.26 8.76 -7.24
CA VAL A 263 8.61 8.34 -5.88
C VAL A 263 9.08 9.57 -5.10
N PHE A 264 8.39 9.87 -4.01
CA PHE A 264 8.83 10.86 -3.02
C PHE A 264 9.61 10.14 -1.94
N ASP A 265 10.92 10.23 -2.04
CA ASP A 265 11.91 9.46 -1.30
C ASP A 265 12.66 10.37 -0.32
N ILE A 266 12.17 10.45 0.91
CA ILE A 266 12.78 11.22 1.98
C ILE A 266 14.01 10.51 2.58
N SER A 267 14.06 9.18 2.43
CA SER A 267 15.16 8.35 2.92
C SER A 267 16.35 8.27 1.96
N CYS A 268 16.19 8.74 0.72
CA CYS A 268 17.19 8.71 -0.34
C CYS A 268 17.69 7.29 -0.71
N GLU A 269 16.83 6.28 -0.59
CA GLU A 269 17.14 4.86 -0.87
C GLU A 269 16.76 4.43 -2.30
N TYR A 270 15.73 5.05 -2.90
CA TYR A 270 15.15 4.54 -4.16
C TYR A 270 16.04 4.75 -5.37
N VAL A 271 17.01 5.63 -5.32
CA VAL A 271 18.02 5.75 -6.39
C VAL A 271 18.84 4.47 -6.47
N PHE A 272 19.20 3.86 -5.34
CA PHE A 272 19.86 2.56 -5.31
C PHE A 272 18.89 1.42 -5.63
N LEU A 273 17.72 1.39 -5.00
CA LEU A 273 16.74 0.33 -5.13
C LEU A 273 16.18 0.15 -6.55
N LEU A 274 16.27 1.17 -7.39
CA LEU A 274 15.82 1.18 -8.79
C LEU A 274 16.97 1.51 -9.75
N LEU A 275 18.22 1.28 -9.35
CA LEU A 275 19.41 1.66 -10.11
C LEU A 275 19.45 1.03 -11.50
N ASP A 276 19.06 -0.25 -11.60
CA ASP A 276 18.91 -0.98 -12.85
C ASP A 276 17.98 -0.30 -13.85
N LEU A 277 16.82 0.18 -13.41
CA LEU A 277 15.86 0.90 -14.25
C LEU A 277 16.29 2.35 -14.55
N LEU A 278 16.86 3.03 -13.55
CA LEU A 278 17.30 4.42 -13.71
C LEU A 278 18.48 4.53 -14.69
N ALA A 279 19.39 3.55 -14.66
CA ALA A 279 20.56 3.53 -15.53
C ALA A 279 20.28 2.93 -16.92
N ASP A 280 19.16 2.20 -17.12
CA ASP A 280 18.79 1.63 -18.42
C ASP A 280 18.43 2.74 -19.42
N PRO A 281 19.10 2.83 -20.59
CA PRO A 281 18.78 3.80 -21.63
C PRO A 281 17.36 3.65 -22.23
N LYS A 282 16.76 2.46 -22.13
CA LYS A 282 15.42 2.20 -22.64
C LYS A 282 14.33 2.76 -21.72
N VAL A 283 14.63 2.98 -20.46
CA VAL A 283 13.70 3.52 -19.46
C VAL A 283 13.84 5.04 -19.43
N SER A 284 12.81 5.77 -19.83
CA SER A 284 12.75 7.22 -19.68
C SER A 284 12.56 7.55 -18.21
N ALA A 285 13.60 8.07 -17.58
CA ALA A 285 13.60 8.34 -16.14
C ALA A 285 14.29 9.65 -15.78
N LYS A 286 13.97 10.19 -14.59
CA LYS A 286 14.59 11.38 -14.03
C LYS A 286 14.84 11.18 -12.53
N VAL A 287 16.04 11.51 -12.08
CA VAL A 287 16.41 11.63 -10.67
C VAL A 287 16.48 13.10 -10.31
N ILE A 288 15.74 13.50 -9.29
CA ILE A 288 15.67 14.89 -8.84
C ILE A 288 16.20 14.95 -7.41
N LEU A 289 17.32 15.61 -7.22
CA LEU A 289 17.98 15.79 -5.93
C LEU A 289 17.64 17.14 -5.33
N GLU A 290 17.97 17.30 -4.05
CA GLU A 290 17.75 18.54 -3.32
C GLU A 290 18.65 19.68 -3.82
N HIS A 291 19.92 19.35 -4.12
CA HIS A 291 20.92 20.31 -4.54
C HIS A 291 21.61 19.87 -5.84
N LYS A 292 22.19 20.85 -6.55
CA LYS A 292 23.05 20.59 -7.70
C LYS A 292 24.26 19.77 -7.24
N ILE A 293 24.56 18.73 -7.99
CA ILE A 293 25.73 17.87 -7.76
C ILE A 293 26.77 18.18 -8.84
N ASP A 294 28.01 18.38 -8.43
CA ASP A 294 29.13 18.74 -9.31
C ASP A 294 30.06 17.55 -9.60
N SER A 295 29.94 16.44 -8.89
CA SER A 295 30.79 15.25 -9.08
C SER A 295 30.05 13.94 -8.83
N LEU A 296 30.55 12.86 -9.49
CA LEU A 296 30.07 11.49 -9.26
C LEU A 296 30.19 11.07 -7.79
N GLU A 297 31.27 11.49 -7.11
CA GLU A 297 31.50 11.16 -5.70
C GLU A 297 30.42 11.77 -4.79
N GLN A 298 30.03 13.02 -5.05
CA GLN A 298 28.92 13.65 -4.33
C GLN A 298 27.61 12.90 -4.58
N PHE A 299 27.36 12.45 -5.82
CA PHE A 299 26.17 11.68 -6.13
C PHE A 299 26.18 10.32 -5.41
N PHE A 300 27.31 9.61 -5.44
CA PHE A 300 27.47 8.35 -4.73
C PHE A 300 27.19 8.49 -3.22
N ASN A 301 27.68 9.57 -2.61
CA ASN A 301 27.50 9.84 -1.18
C ASN A 301 26.08 10.33 -0.81
N SER A 302 25.34 10.91 -1.75
CA SER A 302 23.95 11.35 -1.51
C SER A 302 22.92 10.20 -1.58
N VAL A 303 23.31 9.03 -2.10
CA VAL A 303 22.43 7.86 -2.21
C VAL A 303 22.64 6.96 -1.01
N VAL A 304 21.56 6.67 -0.29
CA VAL A 304 21.56 5.71 0.82
C VAL A 304 21.53 4.29 0.25
N LYS A 305 22.40 3.45 0.77
CA LYS A 305 22.64 2.06 0.33
C LYS A 305 22.60 1.10 1.52
N PRO A 306 22.19 -0.17 1.36
CA PRO A 306 22.39 -1.19 2.37
C PRO A 306 23.88 -1.34 2.71
N ARG A 307 24.18 -1.78 3.93
CA ARG A 307 25.57 -1.91 4.43
C ARG A 307 26.50 -2.70 3.50
N GLU A 308 25.96 -3.72 2.85
CA GLU A 308 26.71 -4.59 1.93
C GLU A 308 27.19 -3.84 0.68
N TYR A 309 26.55 -2.73 0.34
CA TYR A 309 26.81 -1.93 -0.85
C TYR A 309 27.41 -0.56 -0.55
N GLU A 310 27.63 -0.18 0.73
CA GLU A 310 28.13 1.16 1.09
C GLU A 310 29.46 1.54 0.41
N THR A 311 30.33 0.55 0.22
CA THR A 311 31.66 0.72 -0.41
C THR A 311 31.78 0.09 -1.79
N ASP A 312 30.67 -0.34 -2.38
CA ASP A 312 30.68 -1.05 -3.67
C ASP A 312 30.85 -0.07 -4.84
N GLU A 313 32.07 -0.03 -5.37
CA GLU A 313 32.44 0.84 -6.51
C GLU A 313 31.65 0.52 -7.79
N ARG A 314 31.09 -0.68 -7.94
CA ARG A 314 30.28 -1.06 -9.11
C ARG A 314 29.04 -0.16 -9.27
N ILE A 315 28.51 0.37 -8.17
CA ILE A 315 27.38 1.30 -8.17
C ILE A 315 27.72 2.59 -8.91
N LYS A 316 28.96 3.05 -8.81
CA LYS A 316 29.42 4.28 -9.48
C LYS A 316 29.23 4.21 -11.00
N ALA A 317 29.39 3.04 -11.61
CA ALA A 317 29.15 2.87 -13.05
C ALA A 317 27.68 3.16 -13.42
N GLY A 318 26.73 2.65 -12.62
CA GLY A 318 25.31 2.93 -12.81
C GLY A 318 24.96 4.41 -12.60
N LEU A 319 25.50 5.04 -11.55
CA LEU A 319 25.28 6.46 -11.28
C LEU A 319 25.90 7.35 -12.37
N GLN A 320 27.07 6.98 -12.88
CA GLN A 320 27.69 7.64 -14.02
C GLN A 320 26.82 7.56 -15.27
N SER A 321 26.23 6.40 -15.55
CA SER A 321 25.29 6.21 -16.65
C SER A 321 24.06 7.14 -16.53
N ILE A 322 23.54 7.34 -15.32
CA ILE A 322 22.42 8.29 -15.06
C ILE A 322 22.85 9.73 -15.41
N ILE A 323 24.08 10.13 -15.05
CA ILE A 323 24.63 11.45 -15.37
C ILE A 323 24.80 11.63 -16.89
N GLU A 324 25.45 10.66 -17.56
CA GLU A 324 25.74 10.71 -18.99
C GLU A 324 24.48 10.72 -19.86
N GLN A 325 23.41 10.05 -19.42
CA GLN A 325 22.12 10.10 -20.08
C GLN A 325 21.33 11.37 -19.80
N GLY A 326 21.87 12.31 -19.00
CA GLY A 326 21.20 13.55 -18.63
C GLY A 326 19.95 13.34 -17.76
N LYS A 327 19.86 12.21 -17.05
CA LYS A 327 18.73 11.88 -16.18
C LYS A 327 18.80 12.53 -14.81
N LEU A 328 19.94 13.08 -14.43
CA LEU A 328 20.12 13.78 -13.15
C LEU A 328 19.66 15.24 -13.25
N ALA A 329 18.94 15.69 -12.24
CA ALA A 329 18.50 17.08 -12.08
C ALA A 329 18.41 17.44 -10.59
N TYR A 330 18.15 18.69 -10.27
CA TYR A 330 17.89 19.13 -8.92
C TYR A 330 16.62 19.98 -8.85
N TYR A 331 15.98 19.96 -7.68
CA TYR A 331 14.77 20.75 -7.45
C TYR A 331 15.13 22.20 -7.17
N THR A 332 14.39 23.11 -7.73
CA THR A 332 14.48 24.53 -7.42
C THR A 332 13.08 25.05 -7.14
N ARG A 333 12.91 25.62 -5.97
CA ARG A 333 11.65 26.32 -5.67
C ARG A 333 11.40 27.39 -6.73
N PRO A 334 10.18 27.49 -7.27
CA PRO A 334 9.86 28.56 -8.18
C PRO A 334 10.16 29.90 -7.50
N LYS A 335 10.75 30.82 -8.23
CA LYS A 335 10.86 32.21 -7.74
C LYS A 335 9.45 32.66 -7.40
N GLN A 336 9.25 33.19 -6.22
CA GLN A 336 7.96 33.76 -5.83
C GLN A 336 7.58 34.80 -6.88
N LYS A 337 6.53 34.54 -7.64
CA LYS A 337 5.99 35.48 -8.61
C LYS A 337 5.23 36.55 -7.84
N VAL A 338 5.28 37.77 -8.37
CA VAL A 338 4.37 38.80 -7.87
C VAL A 338 2.96 38.30 -8.05
N PRO A 339 2.12 38.25 -7.00
CA PRO A 339 0.76 37.74 -7.13
C PRO A 339 -0.07 38.63 -8.06
N THR A 340 -1.04 38.03 -8.75
CA THR A 340 -2.06 38.79 -9.47
C THR A 340 -3.15 39.27 -8.50
N TYR A 341 -3.96 40.26 -8.91
CA TYR A 341 -5.09 40.74 -8.12
C TYR A 341 -6.07 39.58 -7.79
N SER A 342 -6.34 38.67 -8.75
CA SER A 342 -7.15 37.48 -8.50
C SER A 342 -6.56 36.59 -7.41
N GLN A 343 -5.26 36.32 -7.44
CA GLN A 343 -4.61 35.52 -6.40
C GLN A 343 -4.66 36.17 -5.03
N PHE A 344 -4.54 37.50 -4.97
CA PHE A 344 -4.66 38.26 -3.75
C PHE A 344 -6.07 38.19 -3.15
N LEU A 345 -7.12 38.30 -4.00
CA LEU A 345 -8.51 38.14 -3.61
C LEU A 345 -8.84 36.69 -3.19
N ASP A 346 -8.29 35.69 -3.87
CA ASP A 346 -8.45 34.28 -3.50
C ASP A 346 -7.85 33.99 -2.12
N GLU A 347 -6.71 34.58 -1.79
CA GLU A 347 -6.08 34.44 -0.49
C GLU A 347 -6.92 35.07 0.64
N LEU A 348 -7.49 36.26 0.41
CA LEU A 348 -8.45 36.89 1.32
C LEU A 348 -9.70 36.00 1.51
N SER A 349 -10.21 35.42 0.44
CA SER A 349 -11.35 34.51 0.49
C SER A 349 -11.06 33.22 1.27
N ALA A 350 -9.83 32.71 1.19
CA ALA A 350 -9.36 31.57 1.99
C ALA A 350 -9.29 31.94 3.48
N GLN A 351 -8.72 33.10 3.82
CA GLN A 351 -8.65 33.62 5.20
C GLN A 351 -10.06 33.82 5.79
N ARG A 352 -11.02 34.29 4.97
CA ARG A 352 -12.42 34.43 5.37
C ARG A 352 -13.05 33.09 5.75
N LYS A 353 -12.83 32.05 4.95
CA LYS A 353 -13.31 30.69 5.24
C LYS A 353 -12.73 30.12 6.53
N ASP A 354 -11.46 30.37 6.78
CA ASP A 354 -10.78 29.92 8.00
C ASP A 354 -11.23 30.70 9.25
N SER A 355 -11.87 31.84 9.07
CA SER A 355 -12.32 32.75 10.14
C SER A 355 -13.83 32.72 10.41
N VAL A 356 -14.57 31.72 9.91
CA VAL A 356 -16.05 31.61 10.01
C VAL A 356 -16.56 31.69 11.47
N GLU A 357 -15.81 31.14 12.42
CA GLU A 357 -16.16 31.15 13.85
C GLU A 357 -15.92 32.52 14.53
N LYS A 358 -15.31 33.49 13.83
CA LYS A 358 -14.92 34.80 14.36
C LYS A 358 -15.48 35.93 13.50
N PRO A 359 -16.75 36.37 13.75
CA PRO A 359 -17.43 37.35 12.89
C PRO A 359 -16.67 38.69 12.74
N HIS A 360 -15.97 39.14 13.78
CA HIS A 360 -15.15 40.34 13.73
C HIS A 360 -13.94 40.23 12.78
N TYR A 361 -13.33 39.02 12.64
CA TYR A 361 -12.29 38.76 11.66
C TYR A 361 -12.88 38.76 10.24
N MET A 362 -14.04 38.17 10.04
CA MET A 362 -14.71 38.20 8.74
C MET A 362 -14.98 39.65 8.29
N ASN A 363 -15.48 40.51 9.18
CA ASN A 363 -15.73 41.90 8.87
C ASN A 363 -14.45 42.66 8.50
N ALA A 364 -13.31 42.36 9.16
CA ALA A 364 -12.02 42.94 8.78
C ALA A 364 -11.59 42.50 7.37
N ILE A 365 -11.76 41.20 7.06
CA ILE A 365 -11.41 40.65 5.75
C ILE A 365 -12.31 41.21 4.66
N ASP A 366 -13.64 41.31 4.90
CA ASP A 366 -14.59 41.89 3.94
C ASP A 366 -14.25 43.34 3.65
N LYS A 367 -13.90 44.15 4.66
CA LYS A 367 -13.44 45.52 4.47
C LYS A 367 -12.17 45.63 3.62
N ILE A 368 -11.20 44.72 3.83
CA ILE A 368 -9.95 44.66 3.03
C ILE A 368 -10.27 44.23 1.59
N HIS A 369 -11.14 43.25 1.43
CA HIS A 369 -11.57 42.76 0.12
C HIS A 369 -12.23 43.87 -0.73
N ASP A 370 -13.13 44.62 -0.11
CA ASP A 370 -13.82 45.76 -0.76
C ASP A 370 -12.81 46.85 -1.17
N ALA A 371 -11.82 47.16 -0.32
CA ALA A 371 -10.76 48.11 -0.65
C ALA A 371 -9.88 47.66 -1.83
N VAL A 372 -9.65 46.33 -1.99
CA VAL A 372 -8.94 45.79 -3.16
C VAL A 372 -9.75 45.99 -4.44
N LEU A 373 -11.06 45.71 -4.39
CA LEU A 373 -11.95 45.93 -5.55
C LEU A 373 -12.05 47.39 -5.94
N GLU A 374 -12.17 48.27 -4.96
CA GLU A 374 -12.23 49.74 -5.16
C GLU A 374 -10.93 50.25 -5.81
N TYR A 375 -9.76 49.80 -5.32
CA TYR A 375 -8.50 50.14 -5.93
C TYR A 375 -8.37 49.66 -7.38
N MET A 376 -8.85 48.44 -7.66
CA MET A 376 -8.86 47.90 -9.02
C MET A 376 -9.76 48.70 -9.96
N GLU A 377 -10.92 49.12 -9.50
CA GLU A 377 -11.85 49.93 -10.28
C GLU A 377 -11.28 51.35 -10.56
N GLU A 378 -10.72 52.01 -9.55
CA GLU A 378 -10.13 53.32 -9.67
C GLU A 378 -8.92 53.36 -10.64
N HIS A 379 -8.12 52.27 -10.64
CA HIS A 379 -6.88 52.21 -11.46
C HIS A 379 -7.08 51.40 -12.75
N GLY A 380 -8.25 50.92 -13.05
CA GLY A 380 -8.56 50.11 -14.23
C GLY A 380 -7.76 48.80 -14.29
N ALA A 381 -7.41 48.24 -13.14
CA ALA A 381 -6.60 46.99 -13.06
C ALA A 381 -7.44 45.75 -13.33
N SER A 382 -6.92 44.82 -14.14
CA SER A 382 -7.58 43.53 -14.40
C SER A 382 -7.16 42.48 -13.37
N GLU A 383 -8.06 41.51 -13.11
CA GLU A 383 -7.82 40.40 -12.16
C GLU A 383 -6.54 39.62 -12.47
N ASN A 384 -6.16 39.48 -13.74
CA ASN A 384 -4.99 38.73 -14.18
C ASN A 384 -3.70 39.57 -14.18
N GLN A 385 -3.77 40.84 -13.85
CA GLN A 385 -2.61 41.72 -13.77
C GLN A 385 -1.85 41.48 -12.45
N GLU A 386 -0.51 41.52 -12.49
CA GLU A 386 0.31 41.45 -11.28
C GLU A 386 0.12 42.73 -10.44
N VAL A 387 0.10 42.58 -9.11
CA VAL A 387 0.03 43.73 -8.20
C VAL A 387 1.30 44.55 -8.26
N ASN A 388 1.19 45.83 -8.09
CA ASN A 388 2.31 46.76 -8.08
C ASN A 388 2.66 47.25 -6.67
N GLU A 389 3.76 47.96 -6.53
CA GLU A 389 4.25 48.46 -5.26
C GLU A 389 3.28 49.45 -4.61
N ASP A 390 2.65 50.30 -5.41
CA ASP A 390 1.69 51.31 -4.92
C ASP A 390 0.43 50.67 -4.36
N PHE A 391 -0.09 49.63 -5.03
CA PHE A 391 -1.19 48.82 -4.53
C PHE A 391 -0.83 48.18 -3.17
N VAL A 392 0.32 47.53 -3.07
CA VAL A 392 0.71 46.82 -1.83
C VAL A 392 0.85 47.82 -0.67
N LYS A 393 1.42 49.01 -0.89
CA LYS A 393 1.50 50.04 0.13
C LYS A 393 0.14 50.58 0.53
N HIS A 394 -0.76 50.83 -0.45
CA HIS A 394 -2.10 51.31 -0.20
C HIS A 394 -2.92 50.30 0.65
N ILE A 395 -2.93 49.06 0.24
CA ILE A 395 -3.66 47.97 0.96
C ILE A 395 -3.03 47.69 2.32
N ASP A 396 -1.73 47.87 2.50
CA ASP A 396 -1.05 47.69 3.80
C ASP A 396 -1.61 48.67 4.87
N GLY A 397 -1.73 49.92 4.52
CA GLY A 397 -2.32 50.92 5.39
C GLY A 397 -3.77 50.60 5.74
N PHE A 398 -4.57 50.27 4.72
CA PHE A 398 -5.98 49.95 4.87
C PHE A 398 -6.24 48.67 5.70
N ALA A 399 -5.43 47.65 5.48
CA ALA A 399 -5.49 46.38 6.22
C ALA A 399 -5.13 46.58 7.71
N THR A 400 -4.15 47.42 8.00
CA THR A 400 -3.74 47.74 9.36
C THR A 400 -4.88 48.43 10.10
N GLU A 401 -5.50 49.45 9.47
CA GLU A 401 -6.67 50.16 10.03
C GLU A 401 -7.85 49.22 10.25
N ALA A 402 -8.16 48.34 9.30
CA ALA A 402 -9.25 47.38 9.42
C ALA A 402 -9.02 46.38 10.57
N MET A 403 -7.79 45.88 10.74
CA MET A 403 -7.44 44.96 11.82
C MET A 403 -7.54 45.62 13.20
N GLU A 404 -7.12 46.87 13.34
CA GLU A 404 -7.24 47.62 14.57
C GLU A 404 -8.72 47.93 14.88
N GLN A 405 -9.48 48.37 13.90
CA GLN A 405 -10.92 48.67 14.05
C GLN A 405 -11.72 47.47 14.55
N PHE A 406 -11.46 46.31 14.01
CA PHE A 406 -12.15 45.07 14.36
C PHE A 406 -11.45 44.24 15.45
N LYS A 407 -10.41 44.78 16.08
CA LYS A 407 -9.68 44.17 17.20
C LYS A 407 -9.17 42.75 16.87
N VAL A 408 -8.57 42.57 15.71
CA VAL A 408 -7.97 41.32 15.29
C VAL A 408 -6.71 41.06 16.12
N HIS A 409 -6.58 39.86 16.68
CA HIS A 409 -5.47 39.53 17.56
C HIS A 409 -4.16 39.41 16.77
N GLU A 410 -3.06 39.99 17.27
CA GLU A 410 -1.73 40.01 16.61
C GLU A 410 -1.15 38.62 16.29
N LYS A 411 -1.52 37.58 17.05
CA LYS A 411 -1.11 36.19 16.79
C LYS A 411 -2.08 35.42 15.87
N SER A 412 -2.99 36.09 15.20
CA SER A 412 -3.93 35.47 14.28
C SER A 412 -3.29 35.18 12.91
N GLY A 413 -3.87 34.21 12.17
CA GLY A 413 -3.49 33.93 10.78
C GLY A 413 -3.67 35.15 9.86
N LEU A 414 -4.64 36.02 10.13
CA LEU A 414 -4.85 37.26 9.38
C LEU A 414 -3.73 38.26 9.62
N TYR A 415 -3.21 38.34 10.85
CA TYR A 415 -2.04 39.19 11.15
C TYR A 415 -0.77 38.64 10.52
N ALA A 416 -0.57 37.33 10.52
CA ALA A 416 0.53 36.67 9.82
C ALA A 416 0.46 36.92 8.30
N TRP A 417 -0.74 36.91 7.71
CA TRP A 417 -0.95 37.28 6.32
C TRP A 417 -0.55 38.75 6.06
N ALA A 418 -0.76 39.64 7.01
CA ALA A 418 -0.30 41.02 6.90
C ALA A 418 1.23 41.16 6.73
N THR A 419 2.02 40.25 7.30
CA THR A 419 3.49 40.22 7.12
C THR A 419 3.90 39.77 5.72
N THR A 420 3.08 39.01 5.01
CA THR A 420 3.36 38.58 3.62
C THR A 420 3.37 39.76 2.65
N ARG A 421 2.69 40.86 2.96
CA ARG A 421 2.71 42.07 2.14
C ARG A 421 4.10 42.69 2.05
N ALA A 422 4.85 42.70 3.14
CA ALA A 422 6.24 43.12 3.13
C ALA A 422 7.09 42.22 2.22
N THR A 423 6.83 40.92 2.21
CA THR A 423 7.44 39.93 1.32
C THR A 423 7.10 40.19 -0.14
N ILE A 424 5.87 40.60 -0.46
CA ILE A 424 5.46 40.94 -1.84
C ILE A 424 6.25 42.15 -2.33
N LEU A 425 6.43 43.19 -1.49
CA LEU A 425 7.27 44.36 -1.81
C LEU A 425 8.71 43.96 -2.09
N ASP A 426 9.26 43.04 -1.29
CA ASP A 426 10.61 42.51 -1.52
C ASP A 426 10.74 41.75 -2.84
N ILE A 427 9.70 40.96 -3.19
CA ILE A 427 9.66 40.24 -4.47
C ILE A 427 9.61 41.22 -5.64
N ILE A 428 8.77 42.28 -5.56
CA ILE A 428 8.66 43.29 -6.59
C ILE A 428 10.02 43.99 -6.79
N LYS A 429 10.69 44.37 -5.69
CA LYS A 429 12.02 45.00 -5.74
C LYS A 429 13.06 44.06 -6.34
N LYS A 430 13.11 42.81 -5.92
CA LYS A 430 14.05 41.80 -6.44
C LYS A 430 13.78 41.44 -7.90
N LYS A 431 12.52 41.53 -8.38
CA LYS A 431 12.20 41.32 -9.80
C LYS A 431 12.91 42.34 -10.69
N HIS A 432 13.04 43.60 -10.25
CA HIS A 432 13.75 44.66 -10.98
C HIS A 432 15.28 44.46 -10.95
N GLU A 433 15.84 43.81 -9.92
CA GLU A 433 17.28 43.60 -9.77
C GLU A 433 17.79 42.33 -10.47
N ASN A 434 16.98 41.29 -10.66
CA ASN A 434 17.39 39.91 -11.00
C ASN A 434 16.89 39.39 -12.36
N GLU A 435 16.84 40.20 -13.42
CA GLU A 435 16.52 39.69 -14.78
C GLU A 435 17.64 38.80 -15.39
N LYS A 436 18.74 38.51 -14.70
CA LYS A 436 19.95 37.89 -15.29
C LYS A 436 20.43 36.57 -14.67
N GLU A 437 19.79 35.99 -13.67
CA GLU A 437 20.20 34.66 -13.15
C GLU A 437 19.41 33.54 -13.78
N GLU A 438 20.06 32.71 -14.60
CA GLU A 438 19.56 31.45 -15.09
C GLU A 438 19.30 30.50 -13.91
N VAL A 439 18.04 30.18 -13.66
CA VAL A 439 17.66 29.17 -12.70
C VAL A 439 17.80 27.81 -13.37
N GLY A 440 18.90 27.11 -13.10
CA GLY A 440 19.24 25.81 -13.71
C GLY A 440 18.55 24.57 -13.14
N GLY A 441 17.52 24.70 -12.27
CA GLY A 441 16.82 23.58 -11.65
C GLY A 441 15.43 23.29 -12.23
N LEU A 442 14.81 22.19 -11.77
CA LEU A 442 13.43 21.82 -12.10
C LEU A 442 12.47 22.37 -11.05
N THR A 443 11.46 23.11 -11.51
CA THR A 443 10.32 23.53 -10.69
C THR A 443 9.23 22.47 -10.73
N GLU A 444 8.25 22.53 -9.81
CA GLU A 444 7.10 21.63 -9.79
C GLU A 444 6.35 21.59 -11.13
N GLU A 445 6.25 22.72 -11.83
CA GLU A 445 5.60 22.80 -13.14
C GLU A 445 6.36 21.99 -14.20
N LYS A 446 7.68 22.09 -14.25
CA LYS A 446 8.52 21.28 -15.14
C LYS A 446 8.47 19.79 -14.77
N ILE A 447 8.46 19.46 -13.47
CA ILE A 447 8.32 18.06 -13.01
C ILE A 447 6.98 17.49 -13.46
N ARG A 448 5.88 18.23 -13.34
CA ARG A 448 4.58 17.84 -13.85
C ARG A 448 4.60 17.59 -15.35
N GLU A 449 5.22 18.49 -16.12
CA GLU A 449 5.32 18.34 -17.58
C GLU A 449 6.10 17.09 -17.98
N LEU A 450 7.19 16.79 -17.29
CA LEU A 450 7.94 15.55 -17.49
C LEU A 450 7.07 14.32 -17.25
N LEU A 451 6.31 14.28 -16.14
CA LEU A 451 5.41 13.19 -15.81
C LEU A 451 4.27 13.02 -16.83
N GLU A 452 3.71 14.11 -17.33
CA GLU A 452 2.57 14.03 -18.26
C GLU A 452 2.99 13.70 -19.71
N SER A 453 4.20 14.07 -20.10
CA SER A 453 4.61 13.98 -21.51
C SER A 453 5.66 12.92 -21.79
N LYS A 454 6.66 12.72 -20.93
CA LYS A 454 7.88 12.02 -21.29
C LYS A 454 8.28 10.92 -20.35
N GLU A 455 8.49 11.23 -19.07
CA GLU A 455 9.19 10.32 -18.18
C GLU A 455 8.27 9.22 -17.62
N LYS A 456 8.73 7.96 -17.66
CA LYS A 456 8.04 6.83 -17.04
C LYS A 456 8.29 6.75 -15.54
N LEU A 457 9.52 7.11 -15.11
CA LEU A 457 9.94 7.07 -13.71
C LEU A 457 10.58 8.39 -13.31
N VAL A 458 10.09 8.98 -12.24
CA VAL A 458 10.69 10.14 -11.59
C VAL A 458 10.98 9.78 -10.13
N CYS A 459 12.25 9.84 -9.74
CA CYS A 459 12.68 9.64 -8.35
C CYS A 459 13.04 10.99 -7.74
N VAL A 460 12.27 11.45 -6.76
CA VAL A 460 12.51 12.70 -6.02
C VAL A 460 13.19 12.33 -4.71
N SER A 461 14.51 12.46 -4.65
CA SER A 461 15.34 12.12 -3.51
C SER A 461 15.75 13.41 -2.80
N ILE A 462 14.94 13.83 -1.84
CA ILE A 462 15.09 15.07 -1.07
C ILE A 462 14.92 14.72 0.41
N SER A 463 15.99 14.96 1.18
CA SER A 463 16.03 14.61 2.61
C SER A 463 15.39 15.65 3.52
N ASP A 464 15.30 16.92 3.07
CA ASP A 464 14.62 17.97 3.84
C ASP A 464 13.09 17.76 3.82
N PRO A 465 12.46 17.44 4.99
CA PRO A 465 11.03 17.17 5.06
C PRO A 465 10.16 18.36 4.66
N TYR A 466 10.64 19.58 4.88
CA TYR A 466 9.87 20.78 4.53
C TYR A 466 9.84 20.98 3.02
N THR A 467 10.97 20.86 2.35
CA THR A 467 11.10 21.05 0.91
C THR A 467 10.32 19.99 0.13
N ILE A 468 10.42 18.71 0.52
CA ILE A 468 9.69 17.63 -0.17
C ILE A 468 8.18 17.73 0.03
N LYS A 469 7.71 18.12 1.22
CA LYS A 469 6.27 18.32 1.49
C LYS A 469 5.70 19.50 0.72
N ASP A 470 6.44 20.59 0.62
CA ASP A 470 6.05 21.78 -0.15
C ASP A 470 5.92 21.43 -1.64
N LEU A 471 6.91 20.71 -2.19
CA LEU A 471 6.83 20.17 -3.55
C LEU A 471 5.63 19.25 -3.76
N VAL A 472 5.35 18.34 -2.82
CA VAL A 472 4.19 17.43 -2.89
C VAL A 472 2.89 18.22 -2.97
N VAL A 473 2.71 19.24 -2.11
CA VAL A 473 1.51 20.08 -2.11
C VAL A 473 1.32 20.76 -3.46
N ALA A 474 2.36 21.47 -3.95
CA ALA A 474 2.28 22.22 -5.19
C ALA A 474 2.03 21.33 -6.40
N LEU A 475 2.81 20.24 -6.54
CA LEU A 475 2.71 19.31 -7.67
C LEU A 475 1.37 18.58 -7.71
N THR A 476 0.91 18.04 -6.58
CA THR A 476 -0.33 17.26 -6.52
C THR A 476 -1.56 18.13 -6.71
N GLN A 477 -1.54 19.36 -6.21
CA GLN A 477 -2.60 20.33 -6.43
C GLN A 477 -2.71 20.70 -7.92
N ASP A 478 -1.60 21.04 -8.57
CA ASP A 478 -1.57 21.40 -10.00
C ASP A 478 -2.02 20.22 -10.88
N LEU A 479 -1.51 19.00 -10.64
CA LEU A 479 -1.92 17.79 -11.33
C LEU A 479 -3.44 17.56 -11.22
N LEU A 480 -3.98 17.61 -10.02
CA LEU A 480 -5.39 17.33 -9.79
C LEU A 480 -6.30 18.39 -10.43
N VAL A 481 -5.96 19.67 -10.28
CA VAL A 481 -6.76 20.79 -10.84
C VAL A 481 -6.74 20.74 -12.37
N ARG A 482 -5.59 20.59 -13.00
CA ARG A 482 -5.46 20.55 -14.47
C ARG A 482 -6.18 19.35 -15.06
N ARG A 483 -6.02 18.15 -14.47
CA ARG A 483 -6.71 16.94 -14.93
C ARG A 483 -8.21 17.00 -14.78
N LYS A 484 -8.71 17.61 -13.70
CA LYS A 484 -10.15 17.91 -13.54
C LYS A 484 -10.68 18.82 -14.64
N ARG A 485 -9.98 19.92 -14.94
CA ARG A 485 -10.38 20.87 -15.98
C ARG A 485 -10.39 20.26 -17.37
N LYS A 486 -9.44 19.36 -17.66
CA LYS A 486 -9.30 18.70 -18.97
C LYS A 486 -10.02 17.35 -19.08
N PHE A 487 -10.64 16.86 -18.00
CA PHE A 487 -11.19 15.50 -17.90
C PHE A 487 -10.17 14.41 -18.31
N GLN A 488 -8.89 14.65 -18.02
CA GLN A 488 -7.81 13.79 -18.43
C GLN A 488 -7.63 12.64 -17.44
N VAL A 489 -7.51 11.39 -17.97
CA VAL A 489 -7.33 10.18 -17.16
C VAL A 489 -5.98 9.51 -17.47
N LYS A 490 -5.52 9.57 -18.71
CA LYS A 490 -4.24 8.96 -19.14
C LYS A 490 -3.20 10.05 -19.43
N PRO A 491 -1.91 9.75 -19.22
CA PRO A 491 -1.36 8.54 -18.62
C PRO A 491 -1.76 8.41 -17.13
N TYR A 492 -1.82 7.19 -16.62
CA TYR A 492 -1.95 6.99 -15.17
C TYR A 492 -0.67 7.44 -14.47
N ILE A 493 -0.78 8.15 -13.36
CA ILE A 493 0.36 8.56 -12.57
C ILE A 493 0.22 7.95 -11.18
N LEU A 494 1.20 7.12 -10.79
CA LEU A 494 1.33 6.60 -9.44
C LEU A 494 2.25 7.51 -8.62
N LEU A 495 1.72 8.07 -7.56
CA LEU A 495 2.47 8.86 -6.58
C LEU A 495 2.79 7.94 -5.40
N VAL A 496 4.07 7.72 -5.16
CA VAL A 496 4.58 6.83 -4.11
C VAL A 496 5.11 7.70 -2.97
N PHE A 497 4.54 7.51 -1.78
CA PHE A 497 4.97 8.15 -0.55
C PHE A 497 5.64 7.12 0.35
N ASP A 498 6.96 7.09 0.35
CA ASP A 498 7.69 6.30 1.34
C ASP A 498 7.82 7.10 2.65
N GLU A 499 7.84 6.39 3.78
CA GLU A 499 7.67 6.97 5.11
C GLU A 499 6.44 7.92 5.17
N ALA A 500 5.29 7.37 4.72
CA ALA A 500 4.07 8.15 4.47
C ALA A 500 3.53 8.92 5.68
N GLN A 501 3.91 8.57 6.92
CA GLN A 501 3.58 9.35 8.11
C GLN A 501 4.16 10.77 8.06
N GLU A 502 5.20 11.00 7.27
CA GLU A 502 5.72 12.35 7.05
C GLU A 502 4.79 13.19 6.17
N PHE A 503 4.13 12.59 5.19
CA PHE A 503 3.28 13.29 4.23
C PHE A 503 1.80 13.34 4.64
N ILE A 504 1.34 12.34 5.40
CA ILE A 504 -0.07 12.15 5.79
C ILE A 504 -0.17 11.92 7.31
N PRO A 505 0.39 12.80 8.14
CA PRO A 505 0.29 12.65 9.59
C PRO A 505 -1.16 12.75 10.08
N GLU A 506 -1.43 12.18 11.26
CA GLU A 506 -2.70 12.37 11.95
C GLU A 506 -2.98 13.85 12.19
N MET A 507 -4.24 14.28 11.96
CA MET A 507 -4.60 15.70 11.88
C MET A 507 -4.58 16.43 13.24
N GLY A 508 -4.66 15.72 14.36
CA GLY A 508 -4.86 16.31 15.68
C GLY A 508 -3.71 17.18 16.22
N GLY A 509 -2.49 17.05 15.68
CA GLY A 509 -1.31 17.82 16.09
C GLY A 509 -0.60 18.57 14.96
N SER A 510 -1.08 18.44 13.73
CA SER A 510 -0.38 18.97 12.55
C SER A 510 -0.63 20.46 12.34
N ILE A 511 0.44 21.23 12.11
CA ILE A 511 0.42 22.69 11.85
C ILE A 511 1.19 22.99 10.55
N GLY A 512 0.88 24.12 9.93
CA GLY A 512 1.66 24.64 8.80
C GLY A 512 1.66 23.74 7.57
N VAL A 513 2.86 23.40 7.07
CA VAL A 513 3.04 22.58 5.84
C VAL A 513 2.54 21.16 6.04
N ASP A 514 2.72 20.57 7.22
CA ASP A 514 2.27 19.20 7.52
C ASP A 514 0.75 19.06 7.34
N LYS A 515 -0.01 20.02 7.87
CA LYS A 515 -1.47 20.06 7.72
C LYS A 515 -1.90 20.25 6.27
N LYS A 516 -1.20 21.11 5.52
CA LYS A 516 -1.47 21.34 4.09
C LYS A 516 -1.18 20.07 3.28
N CYS A 517 -0.04 19.42 3.52
CA CYS A 517 0.37 18.21 2.84
C CYS A 517 -0.62 17.06 3.13
N SER A 518 -0.94 16.80 4.38
CA SER A 518 -1.90 15.76 4.78
C SER A 518 -3.26 15.96 4.11
N ARG A 519 -3.82 17.17 4.14
CA ARG A 519 -5.10 17.50 3.47
C ARG A 519 -5.05 17.32 1.97
N GLN A 520 -3.93 17.73 1.34
CA GLN A 520 -3.79 17.63 -0.11
C GLN A 520 -3.67 16.18 -0.56
N VAL A 521 -2.87 15.36 0.11
CA VAL A 521 -2.74 13.93 -0.20
C VAL A 521 -4.04 13.18 0.11
N GLU A 522 -4.75 13.50 1.20
CA GLU A 522 -6.09 12.97 1.48
C GLU A 522 -7.07 13.31 0.34
N THR A 523 -7.04 14.55 -0.15
CA THR A 523 -7.87 14.98 -1.29
C THR A 523 -7.54 14.18 -2.55
N LEU A 524 -6.25 13.93 -2.79
CA LEU A 524 -5.77 13.12 -3.89
C LEU A 524 -6.27 11.68 -3.78
N LEU A 525 -6.18 11.05 -2.63
CA LEU A 525 -6.71 9.71 -2.36
C LEU A 525 -8.22 9.62 -2.61
N ARG A 526 -8.99 10.61 -2.18
CA ARG A 526 -10.45 10.63 -2.35
C ARG A 526 -10.91 10.90 -3.79
N GLN A 527 -10.15 11.66 -4.57
CA GLN A 527 -10.60 12.18 -5.87
C GLN A 527 -9.72 11.77 -7.05
N GLY A 528 -8.44 11.46 -6.80
CA GLY A 528 -7.43 11.23 -7.84
C GLY A 528 -7.75 10.08 -8.78
N ARG A 529 -8.36 9.00 -8.25
CA ARG A 529 -8.77 7.83 -9.03
C ARG A 529 -9.55 8.17 -10.30
N LYS A 530 -10.46 9.14 -10.24
CA LYS A 530 -11.29 9.56 -11.38
C LYS A 530 -10.48 10.22 -12.49
N TYR A 531 -9.31 10.72 -12.14
CA TYR A 531 -8.42 11.47 -13.03
C TYR A 531 -7.09 10.74 -13.29
N GLY A 532 -7.07 9.42 -13.06
CA GLY A 532 -5.90 8.59 -13.32
C GLY A 532 -4.70 8.86 -12.40
N LEU A 533 -4.93 9.43 -11.21
CA LEU A 533 -3.92 9.66 -10.19
C LEU A 533 -4.04 8.58 -9.11
N GLY A 534 -3.08 7.68 -9.07
CA GLY A 534 -2.95 6.63 -8.07
C GLY A 534 -2.00 7.03 -6.95
N VAL A 535 -2.16 6.42 -5.80
CA VAL A 535 -1.30 6.67 -4.63
C VAL A 535 -0.85 5.36 -4.03
N CYS A 536 0.42 5.25 -3.71
CA CYS A 536 0.98 4.24 -2.84
C CYS A 536 1.40 4.88 -1.52
N VAL A 537 0.98 4.27 -0.43
CA VAL A 537 1.31 4.68 0.94
C VAL A 537 2.17 3.60 1.58
N ALA A 538 3.44 3.87 1.82
CA ALA A 538 4.35 2.93 2.47
C ALA A 538 4.81 3.49 3.83
N THR A 539 4.65 2.73 4.91
CA THR A 539 5.01 3.19 6.26
C THR A 539 5.34 2.05 7.21
N GLN A 540 6.19 2.38 8.18
CA GLN A 540 6.49 1.54 9.35
C GLN A 540 5.68 1.96 10.59
N ARG A 541 4.99 3.11 10.54
CA ARG A 541 4.31 3.75 11.69
C ARG A 541 2.85 4.04 11.38
N ILE A 542 2.05 2.98 11.29
CA ILE A 542 0.63 3.06 10.88
C ILE A 542 -0.17 3.94 11.85
N ALA A 543 0.10 3.85 13.15
CA ALA A 543 -0.57 4.62 14.20
C ALA A 543 -0.48 6.15 14.03
N TYR A 544 0.49 6.64 13.26
CA TYR A 544 0.69 8.07 13.02
C TYR A 544 0.06 8.56 11.72
N LEU A 545 -0.57 7.66 10.95
CA LEU A 545 -1.22 8.02 9.70
C LEU A 545 -2.65 8.53 9.91
N ASN A 546 -3.04 9.45 9.07
CA ASN A 546 -4.43 9.87 8.95
C ASN A 546 -5.33 8.67 8.57
N THR A 547 -6.24 8.29 9.45
CA THR A 547 -7.14 7.14 9.26
C THR A 547 -8.08 7.30 8.07
N ASN A 548 -8.51 8.53 7.74
CA ASN A 548 -9.35 8.80 6.57
C ASN A 548 -8.59 8.48 5.26
N ALA A 549 -7.27 8.68 5.24
CA ALA A 549 -6.43 8.34 4.11
C ALA A 549 -6.30 6.81 3.95
N LEU A 550 -6.11 6.08 5.06
CA LEU A 550 -6.04 4.62 5.06
C LEU A 550 -7.31 3.98 4.48
N GLN A 551 -8.49 4.50 4.80
CA GLN A 551 -9.78 3.99 4.32
C GLN A 551 -9.98 4.10 2.80
N GLN A 552 -9.15 4.87 2.10
CA GLN A 552 -9.22 5.01 0.64
C GLN A 552 -8.40 3.95 -0.12
N LEU A 553 -7.63 3.13 0.58
CA LEU A 553 -6.81 2.09 -0.02
C LEU A 553 -7.67 0.85 -0.33
N HIS A 554 -7.45 0.26 -1.50
CA HIS A 554 -8.20 -0.92 -1.96
C HIS A 554 -7.34 -2.19 -1.99
N THR A 555 -6.03 -2.04 -1.93
CA THR A 555 -5.07 -3.14 -1.85
C THR A 555 -4.06 -2.82 -0.76
N TYR A 556 -3.71 -3.81 0.02
CA TYR A 556 -2.72 -3.64 1.07
C TYR A 556 -1.86 -4.88 1.22
N PHE A 557 -0.59 -4.58 1.48
CA PHE A 557 0.43 -5.55 1.83
C PHE A 557 0.78 -5.31 3.30
N VAL A 558 0.57 -6.32 4.13
CA VAL A 558 0.85 -6.25 5.56
C VAL A 558 1.96 -7.23 5.89
N GLY A 559 3.12 -6.72 6.28
CA GLY A 559 4.23 -7.50 6.81
C GLY A 559 4.10 -7.69 8.32
N THR A 560 5.22 -7.96 8.99
CA THR A 560 5.24 -8.10 10.45
C THR A 560 4.80 -6.82 11.15
N LEU A 561 3.78 -6.92 12.01
CA LEU A 561 3.25 -5.83 12.84
C LEU A 561 3.30 -6.22 14.33
N PRO A 562 4.39 -5.92 15.05
CA PRO A 562 4.55 -6.37 16.43
C PRO A 562 3.58 -5.69 17.40
N ARG A 563 3.12 -4.46 17.11
CA ARG A 563 2.25 -3.71 18.03
C ARG A 563 0.79 -4.14 17.89
N PRO A 564 0.10 -4.52 19.00
CA PRO A 564 -1.31 -4.89 18.97
C PRO A 564 -2.22 -3.78 18.41
N TYR A 565 -1.91 -2.52 18.72
CA TYR A 565 -2.65 -1.36 18.24
C TYR A 565 -2.63 -1.25 16.71
N ASP A 566 -1.46 -1.43 16.07
CA ASP A 566 -1.32 -1.37 14.62
C ASP A 566 -2.15 -2.49 13.95
N ARG A 567 -2.11 -3.72 14.52
CA ARG A 567 -2.93 -4.85 14.04
C ARG A 567 -4.43 -4.57 14.20
N ALA A 568 -4.84 -3.99 15.33
CA ALA A 568 -6.24 -3.63 15.54
C ALA A 568 -6.71 -2.58 14.53
N LEU A 569 -5.88 -1.56 14.26
CA LEU A 569 -6.18 -0.51 13.28
C LEU A 569 -6.31 -1.09 11.86
N ILE A 570 -5.40 -1.98 11.46
CA ILE A 570 -5.46 -2.67 10.16
C ILE A 570 -6.70 -3.57 10.08
N SER A 571 -6.99 -4.35 11.14
CA SER A 571 -8.18 -5.21 11.20
C SER A 571 -9.47 -4.42 11.01
N ASP A 572 -9.59 -3.30 11.72
CA ASP A 572 -10.78 -2.45 11.67
C ASP A 572 -10.92 -1.71 10.32
N THR A 573 -9.82 -1.18 9.81
CA THR A 573 -9.82 -0.40 8.56
C THR A 573 -10.08 -1.28 7.34
N PHE A 574 -9.48 -2.47 7.27
CA PHE A 574 -9.48 -3.32 6.07
C PHE A 574 -10.32 -4.59 6.22
N MET A 575 -11.02 -4.74 7.33
CA MET A 575 -11.90 -5.88 7.62
C MET A 575 -11.19 -7.25 7.53
N ILE A 576 -9.94 -7.31 7.96
CA ILE A 576 -9.18 -8.56 8.05
C ILE A 576 -9.40 -9.17 9.44
N ASP A 577 -9.66 -10.48 9.49
CA ASP A 577 -9.81 -11.20 10.76
C ASP A 577 -8.56 -11.09 11.63
N LYS A 578 -8.73 -10.89 12.94
CA LYS A 578 -7.61 -10.74 13.89
C LYS A 578 -6.71 -11.96 13.92
N GLY A 579 -7.30 -13.16 13.86
CA GLY A 579 -6.53 -14.40 13.86
C GLY A 579 -5.63 -14.55 12.64
N ILE A 580 -6.06 -14.01 11.49
CA ILE A 580 -5.22 -13.94 10.28
C ILE A 580 -4.10 -12.92 10.44
N LEU A 581 -4.39 -11.76 11.05
CA LEU A 581 -3.35 -10.74 11.28
C LEU A 581 -2.33 -11.15 12.34
N GLU A 582 -2.69 -11.96 13.33
CA GLU A 582 -1.74 -12.47 14.32
C GLU A 582 -0.63 -13.30 13.68
N LYS A 583 -0.91 -13.99 12.57
CA LYS A 583 0.10 -14.75 11.81
C LYS A 583 1.20 -13.87 11.23
N THR A 584 0.95 -12.57 11.04
CA THR A 584 1.99 -11.65 10.56
C THR A 584 3.15 -11.50 11.55
N LEU A 585 2.99 -11.93 12.81
CA LEU A 585 4.06 -11.95 13.81
C LEU A 585 5.13 -13.02 13.53
N GLU A 586 4.76 -14.06 12.79
CA GLU A 586 5.62 -15.19 12.47
C GLU A 586 6.31 -15.01 11.11
N PHE A 587 6.06 -13.89 10.43
CA PHE A 587 6.63 -13.64 9.10
C PHE A 587 8.14 -13.43 9.15
N ALA A 588 8.82 -14.13 8.26
CA ALA A 588 10.20 -13.83 7.90
C ALA A 588 10.28 -12.58 7.01
N PRO A 589 11.44 -11.91 6.92
CA PRO A 589 11.64 -10.81 5.98
C PRO A 589 11.26 -11.22 4.55
N GLY A 590 10.47 -10.37 3.88
CA GLY A 590 9.95 -10.65 2.54
C GLY A 590 8.65 -11.45 2.49
N GLU A 591 8.09 -11.84 3.63
CA GLU A 591 6.77 -12.46 3.70
C GLU A 591 5.69 -11.43 4.02
N TRP A 592 4.53 -11.55 3.34
CA TRP A 592 3.47 -10.55 3.36
C TRP A 592 2.08 -11.18 3.35
N LEU A 593 1.16 -10.52 4.00
CA LEU A 593 -0.27 -10.72 3.81
C LEU A 593 -0.74 -9.74 2.73
N LEU A 594 -1.13 -10.24 1.58
CA LEU A 594 -1.75 -9.46 0.50
C LEU A 594 -3.27 -9.58 0.59
N SER A 595 -3.97 -8.47 0.61
CA SER A 595 -5.42 -8.45 0.42
C SER A 595 -5.82 -7.32 -0.51
N SER A 596 -6.75 -7.59 -1.41
CA SER A 596 -7.21 -6.62 -2.40
C SER A 596 -8.68 -6.81 -2.72
N TYR A 597 -9.39 -5.69 -2.85
CA TYR A 597 -10.76 -5.68 -3.36
C TYR A 597 -10.84 -5.79 -4.87
N ILE A 598 -9.72 -5.60 -5.61
CA ILE A 598 -9.80 -5.38 -7.04
C ILE A 598 -8.58 -5.88 -7.85
N ALA A 599 -7.40 -5.92 -7.27
CA ALA A 599 -6.17 -6.23 -8.00
C ALA A 599 -5.79 -7.71 -7.98
N THR A 600 -6.45 -8.54 -7.19
CA THR A 600 -6.28 -10.00 -7.13
C THR A 600 -7.42 -10.72 -7.87
N GLY A 601 -7.22 -11.97 -8.25
CA GLY A 601 -8.22 -12.78 -8.93
C GLY A 601 -9.49 -13.03 -8.10
N ILE A 602 -9.34 -13.04 -6.78
CA ILE A 602 -10.42 -13.12 -5.80
C ILE A 602 -10.41 -11.88 -4.90
N GLU A 603 -11.58 -11.30 -4.72
CA GLU A 603 -11.74 -10.05 -3.99
C GLU A 603 -11.75 -10.26 -2.49
N ASN A 604 -10.95 -9.44 -1.78
CA ASN A 604 -10.94 -9.35 -0.33
C ASN A 604 -10.69 -10.68 0.41
N VAL A 605 -9.85 -11.53 -0.17
CA VAL A 605 -9.34 -12.73 0.48
C VAL A 605 -7.88 -12.48 0.82
N PRO A 606 -7.48 -12.59 2.08
CA PRO A 606 -6.09 -12.50 2.48
C PRO A 606 -5.28 -13.65 1.86
N ILE A 607 -4.10 -13.33 1.36
CA ILE A 607 -3.19 -14.29 0.73
C ILE A 607 -1.82 -14.12 1.37
N PHE A 608 -1.27 -15.19 1.93
CA PHE A 608 0.11 -15.20 2.41
C PHE A 608 1.05 -15.38 1.23
N ILE A 609 1.96 -14.44 1.05
CA ILE A 609 2.91 -14.43 -0.06
C ILE A 609 4.34 -14.26 0.42
N LYS A 610 5.28 -14.76 -0.37
CA LYS A 610 6.71 -14.47 -0.26
C LYS A 610 7.10 -13.67 -1.50
N ALA A 611 7.45 -12.40 -1.32
CA ALA A 611 7.91 -11.54 -2.40
C ALA A 611 9.28 -11.97 -2.92
N ASP A 612 9.54 -11.78 -4.20
CA ASP A 612 10.86 -11.99 -4.77
C ASP A 612 11.87 -10.99 -4.17
N ASN A 613 13.15 -11.34 -4.15
CA ASN A 613 14.17 -10.42 -3.64
C ASN A 613 14.63 -9.45 -4.73
N ALA A 614 14.32 -8.17 -4.56
CA ALA A 614 14.68 -7.09 -5.48
C ALA A 614 16.20 -6.88 -5.60
N GLU A 615 16.97 -7.22 -4.57
CA GLU A 615 18.43 -7.13 -4.59
C GLU A 615 19.04 -8.04 -5.67
N ASN A 616 18.38 -9.14 -6.02
CA ASN A 616 18.84 -10.03 -7.09
C ASN A 616 18.90 -9.30 -8.45
N GLU A 617 17.95 -8.42 -8.73
CA GLU A 617 17.94 -7.64 -9.97
C GLU A 617 19.06 -6.59 -9.97
N ILE A 618 19.29 -5.95 -8.84
CA ILE A 618 20.40 -5.00 -8.67
C ILE A 618 21.73 -5.72 -8.80
N GLU A 619 21.91 -6.85 -8.13
CA GLU A 619 23.16 -7.62 -8.21
C GLU A 619 23.42 -8.16 -9.62
N LYS A 620 22.37 -8.59 -10.34
CA LYS A 620 22.46 -8.97 -11.75
C LYS A 620 22.95 -7.79 -12.59
N TYR A 621 22.33 -6.61 -12.42
CA TYR A 621 22.74 -5.39 -13.10
C TYR A 621 24.19 -5.01 -12.81
N LEU A 622 24.62 -5.06 -11.54
CA LEU A 622 25.98 -4.75 -11.12
C LEU A 622 27.02 -5.73 -11.69
N LYS A 623 26.69 -7.02 -11.84
CA LYS A 623 27.56 -8.02 -12.48
C LYS A 623 27.71 -7.78 -13.97
N GLU A 624 26.65 -7.38 -14.65
CA GLU A 624 26.65 -7.15 -16.09
C GLU A 624 27.33 -5.83 -16.48
N ASN A 625 27.22 -4.78 -15.66
CA ASN A 625 27.63 -3.42 -15.99
C ASN A 625 28.74 -2.85 -15.09
N GLY A 626 29.06 -3.48 -13.97
CA GLY A 626 30.05 -2.97 -12.99
C GLY A 626 31.52 -3.21 -13.32
N THR A 627 31.84 -3.84 -14.43
CA THR A 627 33.22 -4.20 -14.85
C THR A 627 33.75 -3.33 -16.00
N LYS A 628 33.07 -2.25 -16.35
CA LYS A 628 33.52 -1.33 -17.40
C LYS A 628 34.27 -0.12 -16.84
#